data_962734fea090694ecc5975863ee456ff
#
_entry.id   962734fea090694ecc5975863ee456ff
#
_cell.length_a   1.000
_cell.length_b   1.000
_cell.length_c   1.000
_cell.angle_alpha   90.00
_cell.angle_beta   90.00
_cell.angle_gamma   90.00
#
_symmetry.space_group_name_H-M   'P 1'
#
loop_
_entity.id
_entity.type
_entity.pdbx_description
1 polymer ?
#
loop_
_entity_poly.entity_id
_entity_poly.type
_entity_poly.pdbx_seq_one_letter_code
_entity_poly.pdbx_strand_id
1 'polypeptide(L)'
;MVAFLQRYNVGTRLSTAFGILILLSCTLVVAGLITLIQARGRLDSIVNRNIAAIRASSEMLDSSSAVAINIRNIVLPTSQEDNIRFSKVIVQQRARYLAARKRLSEIPSDAQSRAKLEEIDRTRAMSVEVNNRVIDLGMNYKPEAALDLMMAKSVPVVQKWQDAIAAYADLQAKLSSDAYASASESMDRGRNLLIAGGALVVLVSSLLAWLITRSLTMPLNRATRAAEAIASGKLDNDVRTEAKDETGRLLIAMDGMQQQLRSLIGAQLEMAKRHDAGEVSHRIDAQTFPGDYGRMAAETNALVS
;
A
#
# COMPACT_ATOMS: atom_id res chain seq x y z
N MET A 1 -20.49 -19.24 20.85
CA MET A 1 -20.00 -18.86 19.50
C MET A 1 -19.90 -20.06 18.57
N VAL A 2 -19.28 -21.19 18.93
CA VAL A 2 -19.21 -22.40 18.07
C VAL A 2 -20.60 -22.95 17.72
N ALA A 3 -21.53 -23.03 18.68
CA ALA A 3 -22.92 -23.49 18.43
C ALA A 3 -23.69 -22.61 17.43
N PHE A 4 -23.39 -21.33 17.34
CA PHE A 4 -23.98 -20.43 16.33
C PHE A 4 -23.45 -20.76 14.93
N LEU A 5 -22.15 -21.05 14.79
CA LEU A 5 -21.53 -21.44 13.53
C LEU A 5 -22.10 -22.75 12.98
N GLN A 6 -22.43 -23.69 13.85
CA GLN A 6 -22.99 -25.03 13.48
C GLN A 6 -24.43 -24.97 12.90
N ARG A 7 -25.04 -23.79 12.82
CA ARG A 7 -26.31 -23.55 12.11
C ARG A 7 -26.11 -23.40 10.60
N TYR A 8 -24.91 -23.05 10.16
CA TYR A 8 -24.59 -22.83 8.74
C TYR A 8 -23.76 -23.99 8.21
N ASN A 9 -23.91 -24.31 6.93
CA ASN A 9 -23.16 -25.34 6.24
C ASN A 9 -21.66 -25.02 6.28
N VAL A 10 -20.82 -26.05 6.28
CA VAL A 10 -19.36 -25.95 6.30
C VAL A 10 -18.86 -25.08 5.16
N GLY A 11 -19.40 -25.28 3.94
CA GLY A 11 -19.05 -24.47 2.77
C GLY A 11 -19.29 -22.97 2.97
N THR A 12 -20.45 -22.60 3.53
CA THR A 12 -20.78 -21.19 3.81
C THR A 12 -19.82 -20.56 4.81
N ARG A 13 -19.44 -21.28 5.88
CA ARG A 13 -18.47 -20.78 6.88
C ARG A 13 -17.10 -20.52 6.26
N LEU A 14 -16.61 -21.47 5.46
CA LEU A 14 -15.33 -21.35 4.76
C LEU A 14 -15.36 -20.20 3.77
N SER A 15 -16.38 -20.12 2.91
CA SER A 15 -16.52 -19.04 1.92
C SER A 15 -16.58 -17.66 2.58
N THR A 16 -17.33 -17.51 3.67
CA THR A 16 -17.42 -16.25 4.42
C THR A 16 -16.08 -15.88 5.04
N ALA A 17 -15.40 -16.84 5.69
CA ALA A 17 -14.11 -16.61 6.31
C ALA A 17 -13.05 -16.19 5.29
N PHE A 18 -12.91 -16.92 4.19
CA PHE A 18 -11.97 -16.58 3.11
C PHE A 18 -12.36 -15.29 2.40
N GLY A 19 -13.65 -15.04 2.21
CA GLY A 19 -14.15 -13.79 1.62
C GLY A 19 -13.74 -12.57 2.45
N ILE A 20 -13.88 -12.62 3.78
CA ILE A 20 -13.43 -11.57 4.69
C ILE A 20 -11.92 -11.36 4.60
N LEU A 21 -11.12 -12.44 4.59
CA LEU A 21 -9.66 -12.36 4.51
C LEU A 21 -9.20 -11.77 3.17
N ILE A 22 -9.80 -12.18 2.07
CA ILE A 22 -9.51 -11.63 0.73
C ILE A 22 -9.83 -10.14 0.69
N LEU A 23 -11.01 -9.75 1.19
CA LEU A 23 -11.43 -8.35 1.20
C LEU A 23 -10.48 -7.48 2.05
N LEU A 24 -10.10 -7.93 3.24
CA LEU A 24 -9.13 -7.24 4.10
C LEU A 24 -7.76 -7.13 3.42
N SER A 25 -7.28 -8.21 2.82
CA SER A 25 -5.99 -8.22 2.11
C SER A 25 -6.00 -7.31 0.90
N CYS A 26 -7.06 -7.32 0.09
CA CYS A 26 -7.21 -6.43 -1.06
C CYS A 26 -7.23 -4.96 -0.62
N THR A 27 -7.95 -4.64 0.45
CA THR A 27 -8.01 -3.28 1.01
C THR A 27 -6.61 -2.81 1.43
N LEU A 28 -5.84 -3.67 2.08
CA LEU A 28 -4.48 -3.36 2.52
C LEU A 28 -3.53 -3.12 1.34
N VAL A 29 -3.63 -3.95 0.29
CA VAL A 29 -2.84 -3.79 -0.95
C VAL A 29 -3.17 -2.47 -1.64
N VAL A 30 -4.46 -2.15 -1.79
CA VAL A 30 -4.90 -0.89 -2.40
C VAL A 30 -4.40 0.31 -1.60
N ALA A 31 -4.49 0.29 -0.27
CA ALA A 31 -3.96 1.35 0.59
C ALA A 31 -2.45 1.52 0.43
N GLY A 32 -1.70 0.43 0.33
CA GLY A 32 -0.25 0.43 0.06
C GLY A 32 0.10 1.04 -1.29
N LEU A 33 -0.62 0.67 -2.34
CA LEU A 33 -0.42 1.21 -3.69
C LEU A 33 -0.69 2.72 -3.75
N ILE A 34 -1.77 3.20 -3.12
CA ILE A 34 -2.10 4.62 -3.05
C ILE A 34 -0.97 5.39 -2.37
N THR A 35 -0.47 4.90 -1.23
CA THR A 35 0.65 5.51 -0.51
C THR A 35 1.91 5.61 -1.36
N LEU A 36 2.25 4.54 -2.10
CA LEU A 36 3.40 4.49 -3.02
C LEU A 36 3.28 5.50 -4.17
N ILE A 37 2.11 5.57 -4.81
CA ILE A 37 1.84 6.50 -5.91
C ILE A 37 1.98 7.96 -5.43
N GLN A 38 1.42 8.29 -4.27
CA GLN A 38 1.53 9.62 -3.69
C GLN A 38 2.97 9.99 -3.33
N ALA A 39 3.72 9.06 -2.73
CA ALA A 39 5.13 9.27 -2.41
C ALA A 39 5.97 9.52 -3.67
N ARG A 40 5.76 8.72 -4.72
CA ARG A 40 6.45 8.89 -6.01
C ARG A 40 6.16 10.26 -6.64
N GLY A 41 4.89 10.69 -6.65
CA GLY A 41 4.51 11.98 -7.23
C GLY A 41 5.15 13.18 -6.50
N ARG A 42 5.30 13.08 -5.16
CA ARG A 42 5.98 14.12 -4.37
C ARG A 42 7.49 14.15 -4.63
N LEU A 43 8.14 12.99 -4.71
CA LEU A 43 9.56 12.90 -5.06
C LEU A 43 9.85 13.45 -6.47
N ASP A 44 8.99 13.14 -7.42
CA ASP A 44 9.08 13.68 -8.78
C ASP A 44 9.00 15.22 -8.79
N SER A 45 8.08 15.80 -8.02
CA SER A 45 7.96 17.25 -7.85
C SER A 45 9.22 17.88 -7.24
N ILE A 46 9.83 17.24 -6.23
CA ILE A 46 11.07 17.72 -5.62
C ILE A 46 12.21 17.73 -6.65
N VAL A 47 12.42 16.63 -7.35
CA VAL A 47 13.56 16.44 -8.24
C VAL A 47 13.39 17.26 -9.53
N ASN A 48 12.27 17.11 -10.21
CA ASN A 48 12.07 17.65 -11.55
C ASN A 48 11.58 19.10 -11.56
N ARG A 49 11.08 19.62 -10.44
CA ARG A 49 10.67 21.02 -10.31
C ARG A 49 11.64 21.83 -9.45
N ASN A 50 11.72 21.53 -8.16
CA ASN A 50 12.41 22.41 -7.23
C ASN A 50 13.93 22.35 -7.41
N ILE A 51 14.53 21.16 -7.53
CA ILE A 51 15.99 21.04 -7.74
C ILE A 51 16.39 21.58 -9.12
N ALA A 52 15.58 21.32 -10.15
CA ALA A 52 15.83 21.89 -11.48
C ALA A 52 15.78 23.43 -11.47
N ALA A 53 14.81 24.00 -10.73
CA ALA A 53 14.70 25.43 -10.55
C ALA A 53 15.89 26.03 -9.80
N ILE A 54 16.35 25.39 -8.71
CA ILE A 54 17.53 25.81 -7.95
C ILE A 54 18.78 25.79 -8.84
N ARG A 55 18.98 24.72 -9.61
CA ARG A 55 20.13 24.63 -10.55
C ARG A 55 20.11 25.75 -11.59
N ALA A 56 18.98 25.99 -12.21
CA ALA A 56 18.84 27.06 -13.20
C ALA A 56 19.10 28.43 -12.57
N SER A 57 18.62 28.66 -11.34
CA SER A 57 18.90 29.89 -10.58
C SER A 57 20.38 30.07 -10.26
N SER A 58 21.08 28.99 -9.87
CA SER A 58 22.54 29.03 -9.64
C SER A 58 23.30 29.38 -10.91
N GLU A 59 22.92 28.81 -12.06
CA GLU A 59 23.52 29.16 -13.35
C GLU A 59 23.26 30.63 -13.75
N MET A 60 22.07 31.14 -13.41
CA MET A 60 21.74 32.56 -13.63
C MET A 60 22.61 33.45 -12.73
N LEU A 61 22.78 33.09 -11.47
CA LEU A 61 23.61 33.82 -10.52
C LEU A 61 25.09 33.82 -10.93
N ASP A 62 25.64 32.68 -11.30
CA ASP A 62 27.00 32.52 -11.80
C ASP A 62 27.23 33.38 -13.03
N SER A 63 26.29 33.33 -13.99
CA SER A 63 26.37 34.12 -15.23
C SER A 63 26.28 35.62 -14.95
N SER A 64 25.40 36.06 -14.01
CA SER A 64 25.30 37.47 -13.62
C SER A 64 26.57 37.96 -12.94
N SER A 65 27.18 37.15 -12.09
CA SER A 65 28.46 37.44 -11.43
C SER A 65 29.60 37.55 -12.42
N ALA A 66 29.68 36.62 -13.38
CA ALA A 66 30.69 36.68 -14.44
C ALA A 66 30.53 37.91 -15.32
N VAL A 67 29.30 38.35 -15.66
CA VAL A 67 29.02 39.61 -16.35
C VAL A 67 29.52 40.79 -15.53
N ALA A 68 29.22 40.87 -14.25
CA ALA A 68 29.65 41.95 -13.36
C ALA A 68 31.18 42.06 -13.26
N ILE A 69 31.89 40.92 -13.15
CA ILE A 69 33.35 40.86 -13.12
C ILE A 69 33.93 41.42 -14.45
N ASN A 70 33.41 40.98 -15.60
CA ASN A 70 33.94 41.42 -16.88
C ASN A 70 33.61 42.88 -17.20
N ILE A 71 32.47 43.43 -16.71
CA ILE A 71 32.19 44.86 -16.77
C ILE A 71 33.22 45.64 -15.95
N ARG A 72 33.55 45.16 -14.74
CA ARG A 72 34.60 45.78 -13.90
C ARG A 72 35.95 45.78 -14.61
N ASN A 73 36.28 44.69 -15.29
CA ASN A 73 37.54 44.58 -16.06
C ASN A 73 37.61 45.58 -17.21
N ILE A 74 36.49 45.87 -17.89
CA ILE A 74 36.41 46.89 -18.97
C ILE A 74 36.60 48.31 -18.41
N VAL A 75 36.18 48.58 -17.19
CA VAL A 75 36.32 49.89 -16.52
C VAL A 75 37.75 50.16 -16.09
N LEU A 76 38.54 49.13 -15.81
CA LEU A 76 39.94 49.26 -15.44
C LEU A 76 40.79 49.68 -16.66
N PRO A 77 41.95 50.38 -16.48
CA PRO A 77 42.87 50.71 -17.53
C PRO A 77 43.43 49.43 -18.19
N THR A 78 42.90 49.07 -19.34
CA THR A 78 43.23 47.83 -20.06
C THR A 78 43.46 48.13 -21.54
N SER A 79 44.04 47.18 -22.27
CA SER A 79 44.19 47.24 -23.71
C SER A 79 42.87 47.13 -24.45
N GLN A 80 42.80 47.64 -25.70
CA GLN A 80 41.62 47.44 -26.53
C GLN A 80 41.32 45.99 -26.81
N GLU A 81 42.34 45.18 -26.97
CA GLU A 81 42.22 43.75 -27.20
C GLU A 81 41.58 43.04 -25.99
N ASP A 82 42.00 43.41 -24.77
CA ASP A 82 41.43 42.87 -23.53
C ASP A 82 39.95 43.30 -23.39
N ASN A 83 39.60 44.56 -23.68
CA ASN A 83 38.22 45.02 -23.64
C ASN A 83 37.31 44.27 -24.62
N ILE A 84 37.81 43.97 -25.84
CA ILE A 84 37.09 43.12 -26.79
C ILE A 84 36.90 41.70 -26.25
N ARG A 85 37.92 41.13 -25.61
CA ARG A 85 37.86 39.82 -25.00
C ARG A 85 36.81 39.77 -23.88
N PHE A 86 36.80 40.73 -22.95
CA PHE A 86 35.84 40.84 -21.87
C PHE A 86 34.43 41.04 -22.40
N SER A 87 34.23 41.85 -23.42
CA SER A 87 32.94 42.05 -24.08
C SER A 87 32.38 40.74 -24.68
N LYS A 88 33.22 39.92 -25.32
CA LYS A 88 32.82 38.59 -25.83
C LYS A 88 32.36 37.66 -24.72
N VAL A 89 33.06 37.65 -23.56
CA VAL A 89 32.66 36.87 -22.40
C VAL A 89 31.31 37.35 -21.86
N ILE A 90 31.08 38.67 -21.79
CA ILE A 90 29.79 39.20 -21.34
C ILE A 90 28.64 38.71 -22.24
N VAL A 91 28.82 38.75 -23.58
CA VAL A 91 27.82 38.24 -24.53
C VAL A 91 27.53 36.75 -24.28
N GLN A 92 28.57 35.95 -24.12
CA GLN A 92 28.45 34.53 -23.87
C GLN A 92 27.72 34.24 -22.54
N GLN A 93 28.06 34.95 -21.45
CA GLN A 93 27.43 34.78 -20.16
C GLN A 93 25.96 35.24 -20.15
N ARG A 94 25.63 36.32 -20.88
CA ARG A 94 24.25 36.74 -21.08
C ARG A 94 23.43 35.69 -21.82
N ALA A 95 24.00 35.04 -22.84
CA ALA A 95 23.34 33.94 -23.53
C ALA A 95 23.08 32.74 -22.59
N ARG A 96 24.09 32.38 -21.76
CA ARG A 96 23.97 31.32 -20.75
C ARG A 96 22.86 31.62 -19.72
N TYR A 97 22.81 32.86 -19.24
CA TYR A 97 21.75 33.34 -18.37
C TYR A 97 20.36 33.17 -19.00
N LEU A 98 20.19 33.61 -20.24
CA LEU A 98 18.90 33.51 -20.95
C LEU A 98 18.48 32.04 -21.14
N ALA A 99 19.41 31.15 -21.44
CA ALA A 99 19.14 29.71 -21.55
C ALA A 99 18.68 29.12 -20.21
N ALA A 100 19.32 29.49 -19.10
CA ALA A 100 18.91 29.07 -17.77
C ALA A 100 17.52 29.64 -17.40
N ARG A 101 17.27 30.93 -17.69
CA ARG A 101 15.97 31.57 -17.47
C ARG A 101 14.84 30.91 -18.28
N LYS A 102 15.13 30.53 -19.54
CA LYS A 102 14.18 29.80 -20.39
C LYS A 102 13.79 28.46 -19.73
N ARG A 103 14.75 27.70 -19.25
CA ARG A 103 14.45 26.44 -18.53
C ARG A 103 13.52 26.65 -17.34
N LEU A 104 13.66 27.78 -16.60
CA LEU A 104 12.73 28.12 -15.51
C LEU A 104 11.30 28.37 -16.02
N SER A 105 11.13 28.92 -17.23
CA SER A 105 9.79 29.15 -17.80
C SER A 105 9.08 27.85 -18.22
N GLU A 106 9.82 26.77 -18.42
CA GLU A 106 9.31 25.45 -18.78
C GLU A 106 8.88 24.65 -17.54
N ILE A 107 9.29 25.07 -16.33
CA ILE A 107 8.92 24.42 -15.06
C ILE A 107 7.56 24.99 -14.60
N PRO A 108 6.57 24.12 -14.30
CA PRO A 108 5.30 24.56 -13.74
C PRO A 108 5.52 25.32 -12.41
N SER A 109 5.02 26.54 -12.33
CA SER A 109 5.25 27.46 -11.22
C SER A 109 3.93 27.85 -10.53
N ASP A 110 3.93 27.90 -9.21
CA ASP A 110 2.86 28.48 -8.41
C ASP A 110 2.86 30.03 -8.48
N ALA A 111 1.86 30.67 -7.90
CA ALA A 111 1.71 32.12 -7.94
C ALA A 111 2.90 32.83 -7.27
N GLN A 112 3.43 32.30 -6.17
CA GLN A 112 4.55 32.90 -5.44
C GLN A 112 5.85 32.79 -6.24
N SER A 113 6.11 31.65 -6.85
CA SER A 113 7.25 31.43 -7.74
C SER A 113 7.19 32.35 -8.97
N ARG A 114 6.00 32.52 -9.59
CA ARG A 114 5.81 33.46 -10.73
C ARG A 114 6.13 34.91 -10.34
N ALA A 115 5.62 35.38 -9.20
CA ALA A 115 5.90 36.72 -8.72
C ALA A 115 7.41 36.97 -8.51
N LYS A 116 8.14 35.96 -8.00
CA LYS A 116 9.60 36.05 -7.88
C LYS A 116 10.33 36.06 -9.22
N LEU A 117 9.84 35.28 -10.20
CA LEU A 117 10.40 35.34 -11.57
C LEU A 117 10.18 36.70 -12.26
N GLU A 118 9.03 37.32 -12.06
CA GLU A 118 8.75 38.66 -12.54
C GLU A 118 9.68 39.71 -11.90
N GLU A 119 9.96 39.56 -10.60
CA GLU A 119 10.92 40.40 -9.88
C GLU A 119 12.34 40.26 -10.44
N ILE A 120 12.78 39.05 -10.77
CA ILE A 120 14.06 38.79 -11.43
C ILE A 120 14.11 39.48 -12.79
N ASP A 121 13.07 39.36 -13.61
CA ASP A 121 13.04 39.95 -14.96
C ASP A 121 13.05 41.48 -14.89
N ARG A 122 12.32 42.08 -13.94
CA ARG A 122 12.29 43.51 -13.68
C ARG A 122 13.66 44.05 -13.25
N THR A 123 14.27 43.42 -12.24
CA THR A 123 15.56 43.86 -11.71
C THR A 123 16.69 43.67 -12.74
N ARG A 124 16.62 42.58 -13.53
CA ARG A 124 17.52 42.34 -14.66
C ARG A 124 17.43 43.46 -15.71
N ALA A 125 16.22 43.85 -16.10
CA ALA A 125 16.02 44.89 -17.12
C ALA A 125 16.72 46.22 -16.70
N MET A 126 16.53 46.61 -15.42
CA MET A 126 17.20 47.79 -14.84
C MET A 126 18.72 47.63 -14.85
N SER A 127 19.24 46.44 -14.49
CA SER A 127 20.67 46.17 -14.46
C SER A 127 21.29 46.20 -15.85
N VAL A 128 20.65 45.60 -16.86
CA VAL A 128 21.15 45.53 -18.25
C VAL A 128 21.25 46.92 -18.85
N GLU A 129 20.28 47.81 -18.62
CA GLU A 129 20.30 49.19 -19.13
C GLU A 129 21.52 49.93 -18.58
N VAL A 130 21.74 49.94 -17.27
CA VAL A 130 22.87 50.66 -16.65
C VAL A 130 24.19 50.01 -17.05
N ASN A 131 24.29 48.72 -17.08
CA ASN A 131 25.50 47.95 -17.43
C ASN A 131 25.93 48.25 -18.90
N ASN A 132 25.00 48.35 -19.83
CA ASN A 132 25.32 48.68 -21.20
C ASN A 132 25.96 50.08 -21.31
N ARG A 133 25.49 51.04 -20.51
CA ARG A 133 26.11 52.40 -20.47
C ARG A 133 27.51 52.38 -19.86
N VAL A 134 27.74 51.57 -18.83
CA VAL A 134 29.09 51.41 -18.25
C VAL A 134 30.04 50.76 -19.26
N ILE A 135 29.59 49.70 -19.98
CA ILE A 135 30.38 49.04 -21.03
C ILE A 135 30.73 50.05 -22.14
N ASP A 136 29.72 50.82 -22.61
CA ASP A 136 29.94 51.82 -23.65
C ASP A 136 31.01 52.88 -23.26
N LEU A 137 30.92 53.41 -22.04
CA LEU A 137 31.91 54.34 -21.51
C LEU A 137 33.31 53.73 -21.43
N GLY A 138 33.44 52.47 -20.94
CA GLY A 138 34.73 51.80 -20.85
C GLY A 138 35.33 51.48 -22.21
N MET A 139 34.52 51.02 -23.18
CA MET A 139 34.94 50.75 -24.56
C MET A 139 35.37 52.05 -25.32
N ASN A 140 34.81 53.19 -24.93
CA ASN A 140 35.15 54.51 -25.51
C ASN A 140 36.26 55.24 -24.70
N TYR A 141 37.06 54.56 -23.94
CA TYR A 141 38.19 55.08 -23.16
C TYR A 141 37.81 56.24 -22.21
N LYS A 142 36.65 56.14 -21.53
CA LYS A 142 36.20 57.06 -20.48
C LYS A 142 36.16 56.37 -19.12
N PRO A 143 37.30 55.86 -18.57
CA PRO A 143 37.34 55.01 -17.40
C PRO A 143 36.78 55.67 -16.13
N GLU A 144 37.07 56.98 -15.91
CA GLU A 144 36.57 57.73 -14.75
C GLU A 144 35.03 57.80 -14.76
N ALA A 145 34.44 58.22 -15.87
CA ALA A 145 32.98 58.28 -16.01
C ALA A 145 32.33 56.87 -15.95
N ALA A 146 32.99 55.83 -16.47
CA ALA A 146 32.55 54.47 -16.37
C ALA A 146 32.57 53.96 -14.90
N LEU A 147 33.63 54.29 -14.15
CA LEU A 147 33.80 53.94 -12.75
C LEU A 147 32.74 54.62 -11.88
N ASP A 148 32.53 55.93 -12.06
CA ASP A 148 31.52 56.70 -11.33
C ASP A 148 30.12 56.13 -11.56
N LEU A 149 29.76 55.87 -12.82
CA LEU A 149 28.46 55.27 -13.15
C LEU A 149 28.32 53.83 -12.58
N MET A 150 29.39 53.06 -12.67
CA MET A 150 29.41 51.69 -12.13
C MET A 150 29.17 51.71 -10.62
N MET A 151 29.91 52.50 -9.87
CA MET A 151 29.81 52.58 -8.40
C MET A 151 28.46 53.18 -7.95
N ALA A 152 28.01 54.25 -8.59
CA ALA A 152 26.81 54.97 -8.20
C ALA A 152 25.50 54.19 -8.57
N LYS A 153 25.48 53.47 -9.70
CA LYS A 153 24.25 52.89 -10.24
C LYS A 153 24.35 51.40 -10.58
N SER A 154 25.44 50.94 -11.28
CA SER A 154 25.52 49.55 -11.76
C SER A 154 25.60 48.56 -10.57
N VAL A 155 26.51 48.76 -9.62
CA VAL A 155 26.70 47.89 -8.46
C VAL A 155 25.38 47.67 -7.67
N PRO A 156 24.62 48.72 -7.29
CA PRO A 156 23.37 48.55 -6.55
C PRO A 156 22.28 47.79 -7.33
N VAL A 157 22.15 48.04 -8.65
CA VAL A 157 21.10 47.35 -9.44
C VAL A 157 21.48 45.92 -9.77
N VAL A 158 22.77 45.63 -9.96
CA VAL A 158 23.27 44.24 -10.09
C VAL A 158 23.03 43.47 -8.82
N GLN A 159 23.33 44.06 -7.65
CA GLN A 159 23.08 43.42 -6.35
C GLN A 159 21.60 43.08 -6.19
N LYS A 160 20.69 44.04 -6.46
CA LYS A 160 19.23 43.80 -6.38
C LYS A 160 18.78 42.65 -7.30
N TRP A 161 19.36 42.58 -8.50
CA TRP A 161 19.06 41.49 -9.43
C TRP A 161 19.56 40.14 -8.91
N GLN A 162 20.78 40.06 -8.37
CA GLN A 162 21.34 38.85 -7.76
C GLN A 162 20.55 38.43 -6.54
N ASP A 163 20.16 39.38 -5.69
CA ASP A 163 19.32 39.12 -4.50
C ASP A 163 17.95 38.52 -4.90
N ALA A 164 17.37 39.05 -6.01
CA ALA A 164 16.11 38.48 -6.52
C ALA A 164 16.24 37.03 -7.02
N ILE A 165 17.38 36.71 -7.68
CA ILE A 165 17.67 35.31 -8.08
C ILE A 165 17.87 34.44 -6.86
N ALA A 166 18.63 34.88 -5.86
CA ALA A 166 18.86 34.15 -4.61
C ALA A 166 17.54 33.91 -3.86
N ALA A 167 16.71 34.95 -3.73
CA ALA A 167 15.40 34.84 -3.07
C ALA A 167 14.45 33.85 -3.78
N TYR A 168 14.55 33.72 -5.11
CA TYR A 168 13.82 32.66 -5.83
C TYR A 168 14.39 31.28 -5.54
N ALA A 169 15.72 31.11 -5.52
CA ALA A 169 16.36 29.84 -5.19
C ALA A 169 16.02 29.39 -3.76
N ASP A 170 16.04 30.32 -2.80
CA ASP A 170 15.67 30.06 -1.39
C ASP A 170 14.20 29.63 -1.27
N LEU A 171 13.29 30.28 -2.01
CA LEU A 171 11.89 29.87 -2.08
C LEU A 171 11.77 28.42 -2.58
N GLN A 172 12.50 28.07 -3.65
CA GLN A 172 12.45 26.70 -4.20
C GLN A 172 13.07 25.68 -3.22
N ALA A 173 14.14 26.04 -2.51
CA ALA A 173 14.74 25.21 -1.46
C ALA A 173 13.75 24.97 -0.30
N LYS A 174 13.05 26.01 0.13
CA LYS A 174 12.00 25.89 1.15
C LYS A 174 10.86 25.00 0.68
N LEU A 175 10.33 25.23 -0.53
CA LEU A 175 9.26 24.39 -1.10
C LEU A 175 9.70 22.92 -1.24
N SER A 176 10.96 22.67 -1.57
CA SER A 176 11.54 21.32 -1.61
C SER A 176 11.57 20.68 -0.22
N SER A 177 12.00 21.41 0.80
CA SER A 177 12.07 20.96 2.19
C SER A 177 10.66 20.64 2.74
N ASP A 178 9.69 21.53 2.50
CA ASP A 178 8.30 21.36 2.94
C ASP A 178 7.64 20.16 2.23
N ALA A 179 7.92 19.97 0.95
CA ALA A 179 7.45 18.81 0.18
C ALA A 179 8.06 17.49 0.71
N TYR A 180 9.37 17.51 1.06
CA TYR A 180 10.05 16.36 1.64
C TYR A 180 9.47 16.00 3.02
N ALA A 181 9.30 16.98 3.91
CA ALA A 181 8.70 16.77 5.23
C ALA A 181 7.29 16.17 5.12
N SER A 182 6.45 16.74 4.22
CA SER A 182 5.10 16.22 3.96
C SER A 182 5.10 14.82 3.36
N ALA A 183 6.07 14.50 2.49
CA ALA A 183 6.23 13.17 1.93
C ALA A 183 6.62 12.16 3.02
N SER A 184 7.61 12.50 3.86
CA SER A 184 8.06 11.66 4.98
C SER A 184 6.94 11.35 5.96
N GLU A 185 6.18 12.38 6.39
CA GLU A 185 5.03 12.19 7.29
C GLU A 185 3.95 11.28 6.68
N SER A 186 3.68 11.44 5.38
CA SER A 186 2.71 10.59 4.69
C SER A 186 3.18 9.15 4.57
N MET A 187 4.49 8.94 4.33
CA MET A 187 5.09 7.60 4.29
C MET A 187 5.05 6.93 5.67
N ASP A 188 5.32 7.68 6.75
CA ASP A 188 5.25 7.17 8.12
C ASP A 188 3.82 6.79 8.51
N ARG A 189 2.84 7.62 8.17
CA ARG A 189 1.42 7.29 8.37
C ARG A 189 1.02 6.05 7.56
N GLY A 190 1.43 5.99 6.30
CA GLY A 190 1.18 4.83 5.44
C GLY A 190 1.79 3.55 5.97
N ARG A 191 3.06 3.60 6.41
CA ARG A 191 3.76 2.48 7.07
C ARG A 191 3.01 2.00 8.31
N ASN A 192 2.63 2.92 9.20
CA ASN A 192 1.94 2.59 10.45
C ASN A 192 0.55 1.97 10.15
N LEU A 193 -0.16 2.48 9.14
CA LEU A 193 -1.44 1.91 8.70
C LEU A 193 -1.26 0.50 8.13
N LEU A 194 -0.21 0.26 7.34
CA LEU A 194 0.10 -1.07 6.80
C LEU A 194 0.49 -2.06 7.90
N ILE A 195 1.28 -1.64 8.89
CA ILE A 195 1.66 -2.47 10.04
C ILE A 195 0.41 -2.81 10.87
N ALA A 196 -0.40 -1.82 11.23
CA ALA A 196 -1.62 -2.03 12.03
C ALA A 196 -2.64 -2.88 11.27
N GLY A 197 -2.85 -2.61 9.97
CA GLY A 197 -3.72 -3.40 9.11
C GLY A 197 -3.22 -4.84 8.92
N GLY A 198 -1.93 -5.04 8.73
CA GLY A 198 -1.31 -6.36 8.66
C GLY A 198 -1.47 -7.15 9.96
N ALA A 199 -1.23 -6.51 11.11
CA ALA A 199 -1.46 -7.12 12.42
C ALA A 199 -2.94 -7.51 12.60
N LEU A 200 -3.88 -6.66 12.19
CA LEU A 200 -5.31 -6.95 12.22
C LEU A 200 -5.66 -8.17 11.35
N VAL A 201 -5.13 -8.24 10.13
CA VAL A 201 -5.33 -9.40 9.24
C VAL A 201 -4.83 -10.68 9.89
N VAL A 202 -3.64 -10.67 10.50
CA VAL A 202 -3.07 -11.85 11.21
C VAL A 202 -3.96 -12.26 12.39
N LEU A 203 -4.42 -11.31 13.20
CA LEU A 203 -5.31 -11.60 14.33
C LEU A 203 -6.64 -12.19 13.88
N VAL A 204 -7.29 -11.59 12.88
CA VAL A 204 -8.55 -12.09 12.32
C VAL A 204 -8.36 -13.47 11.70
N SER A 205 -7.28 -13.69 10.94
CA SER A 205 -6.94 -14.98 10.33
C SER A 205 -6.76 -16.06 11.39
N SER A 206 -6.00 -15.77 12.45
CA SER A 206 -5.75 -16.70 13.55
C SER A 206 -7.04 -17.07 14.30
N LEU A 207 -7.89 -16.06 14.54
CA LEU A 207 -9.20 -16.27 15.18
C LEU A 207 -10.12 -17.14 14.31
N LEU A 208 -10.22 -16.82 13.01
CA LEU A 208 -11.04 -17.59 12.07
C LEU A 208 -10.53 -19.03 11.92
N ALA A 209 -9.21 -19.21 11.79
CA ALA A 209 -8.59 -20.53 11.72
C ALA A 209 -8.91 -21.35 12.98
N TRP A 210 -8.77 -20.76 14.18
CA TRP A 210 -9.11 -21.43 15.44
C TRP A 210 -10.60 -21.81 15.52
N LEU A 211 -11.50 -20.88 15.17
CA LEU A 211 -12.95 -21.12 15.18
C LEU A 211 -13.35 -22.24 14.21
N ILE A 212 -12.82 -22.20 12.97
CA ILE A 212 -13.13 -23.19 11.93
C ILE A 212 -12.59 -24.56 12.36
N THR A 213 -11.31 -24.62 12.76
CA THR A 213 -10.70 -25.88 13.21
C THR A 213 -11.50 -26.50 14.34
N ARG A 214 -11.86 -25.72 15.36
CA ARG A 214 -12.65 -26.23 16.49
C ARG A 214 -14.06 -26.64 16.07
N SER A 215 -14.70 -25.95 15.16
CA SER A 215 -16.06 -26.25 14.72
C SER A 215 -16.17 -27.46 13.80
N LEU A 216 -15.08 -27.85 13.13
CA LEU A 216 -15.04 -28.99 12.23
C LEU A 216 -14.34 -30.22 12.85
N THR A 217 -13.14 -30.04 13.44
CA THR A 217 -12.30 -31.14 13.90
C THR A 217 -12.93 -31.90 15.09
N MET A 218 -13.60 -31.19 16.00
CA MET A 218 -14.21 -31.86 17.14
C MET A 218 -15.37 -32.81 16.74
N PRO A 219 -16.39 -32.36 15.93
CA PRO A 219 -17.44 -33.28 15.46
C PRO A 219 -16.92 -34.43 14.60
N LEU A 220 -15.96 -34.16 13.69
CA LEU A 220 -15.34 -35.20 12.85
C LEU A 220 -14.60 -36.27 13.70
N ASN A 221 -13.81 -35.84 14.68
CA ASN A 221 -13.15 -36.80 15.59
C ASN A 221 -14.15 -37.62 16.40
N ARG A 222 -15.29 -37.05 16.80
CA ARG A 222 -16.36 -37.83 17.45
C ARG A 222 -16.95 -38.86 16.51
N ALA A 223 -17.24 -38.49 15.26
CA ALA A 223 -17.73 -39.40 14.24
C ALA A 223 -16.73 -40.55 13.97
N THR A 224 -15.44 -40.20 13.81
CA THR A 224 -14.39 -41.20 13.57
C THR A 224 -14.29 -42.19 14.72
N ARG A 225 -14.26 -41.71 15.99
CA ARG A 225 -14.22 -42.58 17.18
C ARG A 225 -15.45 -43.46 17.29
N ALA A 226 -16.63 -42.92 16.95
CA ALA A 226 -17.86 -43.70 16.94
C ALA A 226 -17.81 -44.80 15.86
N ALA A 227 -17.32 -44.52 14.67
CA ALA A 227 -17.13 -45.48 13.59
C ALA A 227 -16.18 -46.62 14.03
N GLU A 228 -15.03 -46.26 14.62
CA GLU A 228 -14.04 -47.23 15.13
C GLU A 228 -14.63 -48.10 16.24
N ALA A 229 -15.41 -47.52 17.16
CA ALA A 229 -16.07 -48.25 18.22
C ALA A 229 -17.15 -49.19 17.67
N ILE A 230 -17.97 -48.76 16.73
CA ILE A 230 -18.96 -49.61 16.05
C ILE A 230 -18.27 -50.76 15.33
N ALA A 231 -17.18 -50.49 14.60
CA ALA A 231 -16.39 -51.54 13.92
C ALA A 231 -15.79 -52.57 14.89
N SER A 232 -15.50 -52.16 16.14
CA SER A 232 -15.03 -53.07 17.21
C SER A 232 -16.17 -53.75 17.99
N GLY A 233 -17.42 -53.59 17.57
CA GLY A 233 -18.59 -54.17 18.22
C GLY A 233 -19.13 -53.38 19.45
N LYS A 234 -18.59 -52.16 19.71
CA LYS A 234 -19.07 -51.30 20.78
C LYS A 234 -20.14 -50.37 20.25
N LEU A 235 -21.39 -50.59 20.62
CA LEU A 235 -22.54 -49.84 20.14
C LEU A 235 -23.06 -48.80 21.13
N ASP A 236 -22.33 -48.50 22.19
CA ASP A 236 -22.72 -47.57 23.25
C ASP A 236 -21.90 -46.28 23.22
N ASN A 237 -21.97 -45.59 22.08
CA ASN A 237 -21.24 -44.32 21.88
C ASN A 237 -22.22 -43.16 21.91
N ASP A 238 -21.87 -42.08 22.62
CA ASP A 238 -22.64 -40.84 22.61
C ASP A 238 -22.27 -40.00 21.37
N VAL A 239 -23.07 -40.13 20.32
CA VAL A 239 -22.97 -39.38 19.06
C VAL A 239 -24.08 -38.36 18.89
N ARG A 240 -24.89 -38.12 19.92
CA ARG A 240 -25.96 -37.11 19.87
C ARG A 240 -25.40 -35.73 19.61
N THR A 241 -26.07 -34.96 18.75
CA THR A 241 -25.68 -33.64 18.36
C THR A 241 -26.90 -32.78 18.05
N GLU A 242 -26.77 -31.46 18.32
CA GLU A 242 -27.74 -30.45 17.92
C GLU A 242 -27.29 -29.69 16.66
N ALA A 243 -26.10 -30.02 16.12
CA ALA A 243 -25.56 -29.39 14.91
C ALA A 243 -26.45 -29.73 13.69
N LYS A 244 -26.75 -28.69 12.90
CA LYS A 244 -27.60 -28.81 11.69
C LYS A 244 -26.78 -28.84 10.40
N ASP A 245 -25.48 -28.75 10.51
CA ASP A 245 -24.54 -28.80 9.39
C ASP A 245 -24.21 -30.24 8.93
N GLU A 246 -23.33 -30.36 7.97
CA GLU A 246 -22.92 -31.66 7.39
C GLU A 246 -22.30 -32.57 8.47
N THR A 247 -21.59 -32.03 9.46
CA THR A 247 -21.00 -32.80 10.53
C THR A 247 -22.06 -33.32 11.50
N GLY A 248 -23.11 -32.53 11.75
CA GLY A 248 -24.27 -32.95 12.54
C GLY A 248 -25.06 -34.07 11.85
N ARG A 249 -25.29 -33.95 10.56
CA ARG A 249 -25.93 -35.01 9.76
C ARG A 249 -25.16 -36.31 9.78
N LEU A 250 -23.82 -36.26 9.74
CA LEU A 250 -22.97 -37.44 9.86
C LEU A 250 -23.16 -38.11 11.22
N LEU A 251 -23.11 -37.37 12.32
CA LEU A 251 -23.31 -37.91 13.67
C LEU A 251 -24.71 -38.50 13.84
N ILE A 252 -25.76 -37.86 13.33
CA ILE A 252 -27.14 -38.38 13.35
C ILE A 252 -27.24 -39.69 12.56
N ALA A 253 -26.60 -39.81 11.41
CA ALA A 253 -26.60 -41.06 10.62
C ALA A 253 -25.89 -42.20 11.38
N MET A 254 -24.79 -41.86 12.09
CA MET A 254 -24.08 -42.86 12.93
C MET A 254 -24.89 -43.28 14.15
N ASP A 255 -25.65 -42.34 14.76
CA ASP A 255 -26.57 -42.70 15.85
C ASP A 255 -27.65 -43.68 15.36
N GLY A 256 -28.24 -43.36 14.21
CA GLY A 256 -29.23 -44.25 13.57
C GLY A 256 -28.66 -45.64 13.27
N MET A 257 -27.44 -45.73 12.76
CA MET A 257 -26.77 -47.00 12.53
C MET A 257 -26.56 -47.80 13.81
N GLN A 258 -26.07 -47.14 14.89
CA GLN A 258 -25.94 -47.80 16.20
C GLN A 258 -27.27 -48.33 16.73
N GLN A 259 -28.34 -47.53 16.64
CA GLN A 259 -29.68 -47.91 17.09
C GLN A 259 -30.20 -49.11 16.33
N GLN A 260 -30.06 -49.16 14.99
CA GLN A 260 -30.48 -50.30 14.20
C GLN A 260 -29.73 -51.61 14.57
N LEU A 261 -28.40 -51.51 14.72
CA LEU A 261 -27.59 -52.66 15.15
C LEU A 261 -27.97 -53.15 16.56
N ARG A 262 -28.17 -52.21 17.52
CA ARG A 262 -28.62 -52.58 18.87
C ARG A 262 -30.00 -53.26 18.86
N SER A 263 -30.95 -52.73 18.08
CA SER A 263 -32.29 -53.26 17.96
C SER A 263 -32.27 -54.68 17.38
N LEU A 264 -31.45 -54.91 16.35
CA LEU A 264 -31.31 -56.25 15.74
C LEU A 264 -30.71 -57.26 16.72
N ILE A 265 -29.60 -56.88 17.39
CA ILE A 265 -28.96 -57.73 18.40
C ILE A 265 -29.92 -58.02 19.58
N GLY A 266 -30.65 -57.00 20.04
CA GLY A 266 -31.65 -57.14 21.09
C GLY A 266 -32.76 -58.10 20.69
N ALA A 267 -33.27 -58.03 19.46
CA ALA A 267 -34.31 -58.91 18.94
C ALA A 267 -33.80 -60.37 18.83
N GLN A 268 -32.52 -60.56 18.43
CA GLN A 268 -31.91 -61.91 18.38
C GLN A 268 -31.73 -62.52 19.78
N LEU A 269 -31.29 -61.70 20.76
CA LEU A 269 -31.15 -62.15 22.16
C LEU A 269 -32.49 -62.47 22.78
N GLU A 270 -33.51 -61.67 22.52
CA GLU A 270 -34.87 -61.91 23.01
C GLU A 270 -35.43 -63.21 22.42
N MET A 271 -35.25 -63.41 21.09
CA MET A 271 -35.65 -64.68 20.47
C MET A 271 -34.92 -65.89 21.10
N ALA A 272 -33.59 -65.81 21.26
CA ALA A 272 -32.82 -66.93 21.93
C ALA A 272 -33.32 -67.18 23.34
N LYS A 273 -33.55 -66.12 24.16
CA LYS A 273 -34.06 -66.25 25.51
C LYS A 273 -35.44 -66.92 25.59
N ARG A 274 -36.34 -66.62 24.66
CA ARG A 274 -37.67 -67.25 24.57
C ARG A 274 -37.59 -68.67 24.12
N HIS A 275 -36.70 -69.02 23.21
CA HIS A 275 -36.48 -70.40 22.82
C HIS A 275 -35.91 -71.20 23.96
N ASP A 276 -34.98 -70.67 24.77
CA ASP A 276 -34.46 -71.34 25.99
C ASP A 276 -35.58 -71.57 27.01
N ALA A 277 -36.60 -70.71 27.07
CA ALA A 277 -37.78 -70.83 27.91
C ALA A 277 -38.85 -71.79 27.34
N GLY A 278 -38.60 -72.45 26.21
CA GLY A 278 -39.52 -73.39 25.56
C GLY A 278 -40.49 -72.78 24.54
N GLU A 279 -40.42 -71.46 24.31
CA GLU A 279 -41.26 -70.77 23.31
C GLU A 279 -40.61 -70.82 21.91
N VAL A 280 -40.40 -72.01 21.36
CA VAL A 280 -39.65 -72.22 20.09
C VAL A 280 -40.32 -71.68 18.86
N SER A 281 -41.59 -71.26 18.92
CA SER A 281 -42.33 -70.63 17.84
C SER A 281 -42.07 -69.11 17.69
N HIS A 282 -41.42 -68.45 18.69
CA HIS A 282 -41.14 -67.01 18.62
C HIS A 282 -40.22 -66.70 17.48
N ARG A 283 -40.54 -65.63 16.69
CA ARG A 283 -39.75 -65.14 15.55
C ARG A 283 -39.52 -63.65 15.70
N ILE A 284 -38.41 -63.20 15.16
CA ILE A 284 -38.11 -61.71 15.01
C ILE A 284 -39.05 -61.16 13.96
N ASP A 285 -39.73 -60.05 14.27
CA ASP A 285 -40.48 -59.31 13.25
C ASP A 285 -39.53 -58.62 12.29
N ALA A 286 -39.19 -59.29 11.18
CA ALA A 286 -38.25 -58.78 10.16
C ALA A 286 -38.73 -57.52 9.46
N GLN A 287 -40.05 -57.23 9.48
CA GLN A 287 -40.60 -56.01 8.81
C GLN A 287 -40.27 -54.72 9.60
N THR A 288 -39.93 -54.81 10.87
CA THR A 288 -39.50 -53.65 11.68
C THR A 288 -38.11 -53.16 11.36
N PHE A 289 -37.31 -53.93 10.63
CA PHE A 289 -35.93 -53.61 10.26
C PHE A 289 -35.82 -53.22 8.81
N PRO A 290 -35.17 -52.05 8.49
CA PRO A 290 -35.04 -51.59 7.13
C PRO A 290 -33.95 -52.33 6.35
N GLY A 291 -34.17 -52.56 5.04
CA GLY A 291 -33.16 -53.06 4.08
C GLY A 291 -32.54 -54.41 4.49
N ASP A 292 -31.23 -54.48 4.46
CA ASP A 292 -30.48 -55.74 4.74
C ASP A 292 -30.59 -56.17 6.20
N TYR A 293 -30.88 -55.29 7.13
CA TYR A 293 -31.15 -55.68 8.52
C TYR A 293 -32.42 -56.55 8.65
N GLY A 294 -33.46 -56.23 7.86
CA GLY A 294 -34.67 -57.06 7.76
C GLY A 294 -34.38 -58.40 7.14
N ARG A 295 -33.54 -58.46 6.11
CA ARG A 295 -33.07 -59.70 5.52
C ARG A 295 -32.33 -60.61 6.51
N MET A 296 -31.38 -60.03 7.28
CA MET A 296 -30.68 -60.77 8.36
C MET A 296 -31.65 -61.33 9.40
N ALA A 297 -32.65 -60.55 9.81
CA ALA A 297 -33.70 -61.03 10.74
C ALA A 297 -34.52 -62.18 10.16
N ALA A 298 -34.92 -62.13 8.89
CA ALA A 298 -35.66 -63.18 8.19
C ALA A 298 -34.82 -64.47 8.03
N GLU A 299 -33.53 -64.32 7.65
CA GLU A 299 -32.59 -65.45 7.55
C GLU A 299 -32.34 -66.08 8.93
N THR A 300 -32.23 -65.31 9.98
CA THR A 300 -32.14 -65.88 11.37
C THR A 300 -33.39 -66.65 11.74
N ASN A 301 -34.61 -66.18 11.40
CA ASN A 301 -35.83 -66.88 11.57
C ASN A 301 -35.88 -68.23 10.84
N ALA A 302 -35.34 -68.24 9.62
CA ALA A 302 -35.28 -69.46 8.78
C ALA A 302 -34.31 -70.50 9.35
N LEU A 303 -33.24 -70.13 10.04
CA LEU A 303 -32.28 -71.05 10.70
C LEU A 303 -32.90 -71.80 11.90
N VAL A 304 -33.92 -71.26 12.51
CA VAL A 304 -34.58 -71.86 13.69
C VAL A 304 -35.99 -72.39 13.40
N SER A 305 -36.35 -72.53 12.11
CA SER A 305 -37.58 -73.10 11.63
C SER A 305 -37.43 -74.64 11.46
#